data_c3dd48441ca2ec421e42fa250f8b0611
#
_entry.id   c3dd48441ca2ec421e42fa250f8b0611
#
_cell.length_a   1.000
_cell.length_b   1.000
_cell.length_c   1.000
_cell.angle_alpha   90.00
_cell.angle_beta   90.00
_cell.angle_gamma   90.00
#
_symmetry.space_group_name_H-M   'P 1'
#
loop_
_entity.id
_entity.type
_entity.pdbx_description
1 polymer ?
#
loop_
_entity_poly.entity_id
_entity_poly.type
_entity_poly.pdbx_seq_one_letter_code
_entity_poly.pdbx_strand_id
1 'polypeptide(L)'
;MNIVTAVKPAPSVRDHSRYILRRVADCLVRENYRDIALGTVIPAESAPFDRLIAPTDHYLAYEAADGGTLFLPVEPDGFMQAWRVGAPPFVHVARQGARLIDSVTEFLEIMKMGLEGEDGANLSAFLDECQAAIEQGALCDVARDTASPNATRLAAHPEWHRAMLANDRMASFVDHPFYPTARAKHGFAADDLIAYGPEYQHSFRLVWLALPKEGLSVQGAVPGLWPSFADVGLDPALEHSHALLPVHPFMRGERMDRILAEAGITDRAYMAPRDYLEVVPTLSVRAVAVLEEPGLHIKLPLAISTLGRLNLRAI
;
A
#
# COMPACT_ATOMS: atom_id res chain seq x y z
N MET A 1 11.69 0.44 49.75
CA MET A 1 11.16 1.27 48.68
C MET A 1 11.13 0.39 47.40
N ASN A 2 10.00 -0.30 47.19
CA ASN A 2 9.89 -1.26 46.08
C ASN A 2 9.56 -0.48 44.79
N ILE A 3 10.51 -0.48 43.87
CA ILE A 3 10.30 0.03 42.51
C ILE A 3 9.49 -1.05 41.78
N VAL A 4 8.19 -0.83 41.66
CA VAL A 4 7.35 -1.61 40.76
C VAL A 4 7.71 -1.16 39.34
N THR A 5 8.52 -1.95 38.66
CA THR A 5 8.76 -1.80 37.21
C THR A 5 7.43 -2.07 36.52
N ALA A 6 6.81 -1.02 35.99
CA ALA A 6 5.62 -1.14 35.17
C ALA A 6 5.99 -2.01 33.95
N VAL A 7 5.48 -3.22 33.90
CA VAL A 7 5.54 -4.10 32.74
C VAL A 7 4.78 -3.37 31.64
N LYS A 8 5.52 -2.92 30.61
CA LYS A 8 4.92 -2.33 29.40
C LYS A 8 3.99 -3.39 28.82
N PRO A 9 2.70 -3.11 28.64
CA PRO A 9 1.80 -4.09 28.04
C PRO A 9 2.37 -4.50 26.68
N ALA A 10 2.32 -5.80 26.38
CA ALA A 10 2.67 -6.30 25.06
C ALA A 10 1.89 -5.49 24.02
N PRO A 11 2.50 -5.09 22.88
CA PRO A 11 1.79 -4.39 21.85
C PRO A 11 0.57 -5.22 21.45
N SER A 12 -0.62 -4.63 21.55
CA SER A 12 -1.85 -5.29 21.10
C SER A 12 -1.69 -5.56 19.61
N VAL A 13 -1.67 -6.84 19.24
CA VAL A 13 -1.69 -7.22 17.82
C VAL A 13 -2.92 -6.54 17.21
N ARG A 14 -2.70 -5.66 16.23
CA ARG A 14 -3.79 -4.97 15.55
C ARG A 14 -4.62 -6.01 14.80
N ASP A 15 -5.92 -6.00 14.98
CA ASP A 15 -6.83 -6.75 14.11
C ASP A 15 -6.90 -6.07 12.74
N HIS A 16 -6.06 -6.53 11.82
CA HIS A 16 -5.96 -5.93 10.49
C HIS A 16 -7.24 -6.13 9.67
N SER A 17 -7.99 -7.21 9.89
CA SER A 17 -9.27 -7.43 9.20
C SER A 17 -10.28 -6.34 9.58
N ARG A 18 -10.52 -6.13 10.88
CA ARG A 18 -11.40 -5.06 11.37
C ARG A 18 -10.89 -3.66 11.00
N TYR A 19 -9.59 -3.49 11.03
CA TYR A 19 -8.98 -2.22 10.66
C TYR A 19 -9.26 -1.86 9.18
N ILE A 20 -9.04 -2.79 8.26
CA ILE A 20 -9.32 -2.58 6.83
C ILE A 20 -10.83 -2.47 6.59
N LEU A 21 -11.67 -3.31 7.23
CA LEU A 21 -13.12 -3.21 7.15
C LEU A 21 -13.64 -1.80 7.48
N ARG A 22 -13.20 -1.24 8.61
CA ARG A 22 -13.56 0.13 8.98
C ARG A 22 -13.15 1.13 7.90
N ARG A 23 -11.92 1.04 7.40
CA ARG A 23 -11.39 1.98 6.40
C ARG A 23 -12.11 1.88 5.06
N VAL A 24 -12.47 0.67 4.65
CA VAL A 24 -13.25 0.43 3.44
C VAL A 24 -14.64 1.06 3.59
N ALA A 25 -15.33 0.78 4.69
CA ALA A 25 -16.65 1.35 4.93
C ALA A 25 -16.62 2.88 4.99
N ASP A 26 -15.63 3.48 5.68
CA ASP A 26 -15.46 4.94 5.75
C ASP A 26 -15.18 5.55 4.37
N CYS A 27 -14.38 4.88 3.53
CA CYS A 27 -14.14 5.28 2.15
C CYS A 27 -15.41 5.26 1.31
N LEU A 28 -16.19 4.18 1.36
CA LEU A 28 -17.44 4.05 0.59
C LEU A 28 -18.48 5.08 1.02
N VAL A 29 -18.59 5.38 2.32
CA VAL A 29 -19.47 6.45 2.82
C VAL A 29 -19.00 7.81 2.32
N ARG A 30 -17.70 8.09 2.38
CA ARG A 30 -17.09 9.35 1.92
C ARG A 30 -17.32 9.59 0.43
N GLU A 31 -17.14 8.56 -0.38
CA GLU A 31 -17.34 8.61 -1.84
C GLU A 31 -18.81 8.46 -2.25
N ASN A 32 -19.70 8.33 -1.28
CA ASN A 32 -21.13 8.07 -1.48
C ASN A 32 -21.39 6.91 -2.47
N TYR A 33 -20.59 5.84 -2.35
CA TYR A 33 -20.75 4.69 -3.24
C TYR A 33 -22.12 4.04 -3.06
N ARG A 34 -22.89 3.93 -4.16
CA ARG A 34 -24.27 3.42 -4.17
C ARG A 34 -25.19 4.14 -3.18
N ASP A 35 -25.01 5.44 -3.04
CA ASP A 35 -25.80 6.31 -2.16
C ASP A 35 -25.76 5.96 -0.67
N ILE A 36 -24.73 5.24 -0.22
CA ILE A 36 -24.58 4.82 1.18
C ILE A 36 -24.56 6.02 2.15
N ALA A 37 -23.99 7.15 1.74
CA ALA A 37 -23.97 8.36 2.56
C ALA A 37 -25.36 9.03 2.70
N LEU A 38 -26.32 8.66 1.86
CA LEU A 38 -27.71 9.13 1.92
C LEU A 38 -28.57 8.27 2.85
N GLY A 39 -28.01 7.24 3.46
CA GLY A 39 -28.68 6.45 4.50
C GLY A 39 -29.15 7.30 5.67
N THR A 40 -30.08 6.78 6.44
CA THR A 40 -30.64 7.50 7.60
C THR A 40 -29.75 7.33 8.82
N VAL A 41 -29.32 8.43 9.43
CA VAL A 41 -28.64 8.36 10.73
C VAL A 41 -29.67 8.29 11.84
N ILE A 42 -29.58 7.25 12.65
CA ILE A 42 -30.48 7.01 13.78
C ILE A 42 -29.71 6.98 15.11
N PRO A 43 -30.32 7.41 16.22
CA PRO A 43 -29.77 7.20 17.55
C PRO A 43 -29.67 5.69 17.89
N ALA A 44 -28.70 5.31 18.68
CA ALA A 44 -28.46 3.91 19.02
C ALA A 44 -29.64 3.23 19.72
N GLU A 45 -30.42 3.98 20.52
CA GLU A 45 -31.61 3.48 21.18
C GLU A 45 -32.76 3.12 20.21
N SER A 46 -32.72 3.63 18.97
CA SER A 46 -33.66 3.32 17.90
C SER A 46 -33.27 2.11 17.04
N ALA A 47 -32.11 1.52 17.29
CA ALA A 47 -31.63 0.37 16.51
C ALA A 47 -32.50 -0.88 16.79
N PRO A 48 -32.83 -1.70 15.77
CA PRO A 48 -33.66 -2.89 15.93
C PRO A 48 -32.91 -4.12 16.47
N PHE A 49 -31.79 -3.92 17.13
CA PHE A 49 -30.93 -4.95 17.73
C PHE A 49 -30.31 -4.44 19.04
N ASP A 50 -29.68 -5.34 19.79
CA ASP A 50 -29.01 -4.96 21.05
C ASP A 50 -27.77 -4.09 20.77
N ARG A 51 -27.80 -2.85 21.23
CA ARG A 51 -26.72 -1.86 21.11
C ARG A 51 -25.40 -2.25 21.73
N LEU A 52 -25.37 -3.25 22.65
CA LEU A 52 -24.13 -3.75 23.24
C LEU A 52 -23.25 -4.49 22.23
N ILE A 53 -23.82 -4.88 21.10
CA ILE A 53 -23.14 -5.59 20.02
C ILE A 53 -22.11 -4.68 19.31
N ALA A 54 -22.49 -3.41 19.08
CA ALA A 54 -21.61 -2.43 18.43
C ALA A 54 -21.83 -1.05 19.09
N PRO A 55 -21.15 -0.79 20.23
CA PRO A 55 -21.39 0.42 21.04
C PRO A 55 -21.08 1.69 20.23
N THR A 56 -22.06 2.55 20.10
CA THR A 56 -21.98 3.88 19.49
C THR A 56 -23.18 4.72 19.93
N ASP A 57 -23.15 6.03 19.68
CA ASP A 57 -24.29 6.89 19.90
C ASP A 57 -25.23 6.93 18.70
N HIS A 58 -24.70 6.67 17.49
CA HIS A 58 -25.47 6.74 16.24
C HIS A 58 -25.08 5.61 15.28
N TYR A 59 -26.05 5.18 14.48
CA TYR A 59 -25.85 4.30 13.35
C TYR A 59 -26.31 4.98 12.05
N LEU A 60 -25.52 4.80 11.00
CA LEU A 60 -25.96 5.02 9.62
C LEU A 60 -26.67 3.76 9.14
N ALA A 61 -27.99 3.85 8.93
CA ALA A 61 -28.81 2.77 8.40
C ALA A 61 -28.91 2.89 6.87
N TYR A 62 -28.42 1.90 6.16
CA TYR A 62 -28.40 1.84 4.70
C TYR A 62 -29.19 0.62 4.20
N GLU A 63 -30.12 0.83 3.27
CA GLU A 63 -30.89 -0.25 2.64
C GLU A 63 -29.99 -0.98 1.61
N ALA A 64 -29.67 -2.22 1.89
CA ALA A 64 -28.86 -3.06 1.01
C ALA A 64 -29.73 -3.67 -0.12
N ALA A 65 -29.07 -4.07 -1.22
CA ALA A 65 -29.74 -4.61 -2.40
C ALA A 65 -30.49 -5.94 -2.16
N ASP A 66 -30.18 -6.65 -1.08
CA ASP A 66 -30.90 -7.86 -0.65
C ASP A 66 -32.21 -7.60 0.09
N GLY A 67 -32.56 -6.32 0.26
CA GLY A 67 -33.72 -5.87 1.02
C GLY A 67 -33.52 -5.90 2.53
N GLY A 68 -32.28 -6.13 3.00
CA GLY A 68 -31.86 -5.94 4.38
C GLY A 68 -31.36 -4.51 4.64
N THR A 69 -31.15 -4.20 5.92
CA THR A 69 -30.58 -2.91 6.33
C THR A 69 -29.21 -3.13 6.97
N LEU A 70 -28.21 -2.45 6.47
CA LEU A 70 -26.87 -2.41 7.04
C LEU A 70 -26.75 -1.23 7.99
N PHE A 71 -26.31 -1.48 9.22
CA PHE A 71 -26.10 -0.48 10.26
C PHE A 71 -24.60 -0.33 10.52
N LEU A 72 -24.06 0.84 10.22
CA LEU A 72 -22.69 1.23 10.45
C LEU A 72 -22.63 2.15 11.69
N PRO A 73 -21.83 1.83 12.72
CA PRO A 73 -21.55 2.78 13.79
C PRO A 73 -20.96 4.05 13.19
N VAL A 74 -21.47 5.22 13.58
CA VAL A 74 -20.93 6.50 13.06
C VAL A 74 -20.76 7.51 14.18
N GLU A 75 -19.81 8.40 13.99
CA GLU A 75 -19.51 9.54 14.84
C GLU A 75 -19.43 10.83 14.01
N PRO A 76 -19.77 12.00 14.54
CA PRO A 76 -19.60 13.27 13.81
C PRO A 76 -18.13 13.49 13.44
N ASP A 77 -17.86 13.86 12.19
CA ASP A 77 -16.49 14.15 11.73
C ASP A 77 -16.22 15.64 11.55
N GLY A 78 -17.05 16.36 10.87
CA GLY A 78 -16.85 17.78 10.61
C GLY A 78 -15.67 18.09 9.65
N PHE A 79 -14.97 17.08 9.14
CA PHE A 79 -13.91 17.25 8.15
C PHE A 79 -14.22 16.48 6.86
N MET A 80 -14.61 17.20 5.82
CA MET A 80 -14.96 16.69 4.48
C MET A 80 -16.20 15.78 4.41
N GLN A 81 -16.76 15.37 5.55
CA GLN A 81 -17.99 14.59 5.65
C GLN A 81 -18.71 14.89 6.98
N ALA A 82 -20.00 14.62 7.04
CA ALA A 82 -20.76 14.82 8.25
C ALA A 82 -20.48 13.74 9.30
N TRP A 83 -20.30 12.50 8.85
CA TRP A 83 -20.19 11.32 9.69
C TRP A 83 -18.98 10.48 9.26
N ARG A 84 -18.27 9.96 10.24
CA ARG A 84 -17.16 9.01 10.09
C ARG A 84 -17.60 7.64 10.56
N VAL A 85 -17.25 6.60 9.83
CA VAL A 85 -17.53 5.22 10.25
C VAL A 85 -16.67 4.83 11.45
N GLY A 86 -17.34 4.35 12.51
CA GLY A 86 -16.74 3.85 13.73
C GLY A 86 -16.15 2.44 13.60
N ALA A 87 -15.77 1.86 14.74
CA ALA A 87 -15.19 0.53 14.78
C ALA A 87 -16.23 -0.57 14.46
N PRO A 88 -15.86 -1.62 13.66
CA PRO A 88 -16.70 -2.81 13.53
C PRO A 88 -16.81 -3.57 14.88
N PRO A 89 -17.79 -4.50 15.04
CA PRO A 89 -18.59 -5.08 13.98
C PRO A 89 -19.70 -4.15 13.48
N PHE A 90 -20.09 -4.34 12.21
CA PHE A 90 -21.31 -3.76 11.67
C PHE A 90 -22.47 -4.74 11.85
N VAL A 91 -23.71 -4.28 11.70
CA VAL A 91 -24.89 -5.14 11.86
C VAL A 91 -25.69 -5.13 10.57
N HIS A 92 -26.00 -6.30 10.04
CA HIS A 92 -26.91 -6.45 8.92
C HIS A 92 -28.19 -7.12 9.39
N VAL A 93 -29.31 -6.45 9.21
CA VAL A 93 -30.65 -6.93 9.59
C VAL A 93 -31.43 -7.26 8.33
N ALA A 94 -31.78 -8.53 8.15
CA ALA A 94 -32.57 -9.03 7.05
C ALA A 94 -33.77 -9.83 7.58
N ARG A 95 -34.58 -10.42 6.68
CA ARG A 95 -35.76 -11.24 7.07
C ARG A 95 -35.41 -12.41 8.00
N GLN A 96 -34.17 -12.89 7.93
CA GLN A 96 -33.68 -14.02 8.72
C GLN A 96 -33.18 -13.62 10.11
N GLY A 97 -33.18 -12.33 10.41
CA GLY A 97 -32.69 -11.76 11.68
C GLY A 97 -31.47 -10.86 11.50
N ALA A 98 -30.88 -10.47 12.62
CA ALA A 98 -29.67 -9.65 12.67
C ALA A 98 -28.42 -10.54 12.67
N ARG A 99 -27.39 -10.17 11.89
CA ARG A 99 -26.07 -10.80 11.92
C ARG A 99 -24.97 -9.76 12.00
N LEU A 100 -23.86 -10.14 12.60
CA LEU A 100 -22.66 -9.31 12.65
C LEU A 100 -21.89 -9.40 11.34
N ILE A 101 -21.33 -8.29 10.93
CA ILE A 101 -20.39 -8.17 9.81
C ILE A 101 -19.06 -7.72 10.39
N ASP A 102 -18.09 -8.63 10.39
CA ASP A 102 -16.81 -8.44 11.06
C ASP A 102 -15.61 -8.66 10.11
N SER A 103 -15.89 -8.89 8.83
CA SER A 103 -14.88 -9.02 7.80
C SER A 103 -15.18 -8.13 6.59
N VAL A 104 -14.11 -7.71 5.91
CA VAL A 104 -14.21 -6.94 4.67
C VAL A 104 -14.90 -7.75 3.57
N THR A 105 -14.70 -9.06 3.54
CA THR A 105 -15.35 -9.96 2.57
C THR A 105 -16.86 -9.93 2.69
N GLU A 106 -17.41 -10.14 3.90
CA GLU A 106 -18.85 -10.11 4.12
C GLU A 106 -19.46 -8.73 3.80
N PHE A 107 -18.76 -7.66 4.18
CA PHE A 107 -19.20 -6.30 3.89
C PHE A 107 -19.26 -6.04 2.38
N LEU A 108 -18.20 -6.37 1.64
CA LEU A 108 -18.15 -6.15 0.20
C LEU A 108 -19.11 -7.07 -0.57
N GLU A 109 -19.37 -8.29 -0.09
CA GLU A 109 -20.41 -9.15 -0.67
C GLU A 109 -21.80 -8.51 -0.56
N ILE A 110 -22.14 -7.87 0.57
CA ILE A 110 -23.38 -7.11 0.70
C ILE A 110 -23.40 -5.93 -0.28
N MET A 111 -22.30 -5.18 -0.36
CA MET A 111 -22.19 -4.02 -1.26
C MET A 111 -22.18 -4.41 -2.74
N LYS A 112 -21.73 -5.62 -3.08
CA LYS A 112 -21.67 -6.17 -4.43
C LYS A 112 -23.03 -6.72 -4.93
N MET A 113 -23.94 -7.05 -4.03
CA MET A 113 -25.23 -7.62 -4.41
C MET A 113 -25.98 -6.73 -5.41
N GLY A 114 -26.46 -7.34 -6.47
CA GLY A 114 -27.11 -6.63 -7.57
C GLY A 114 -26.17 -5.90 -8.53
N LEU A 115 -24.83 -6.08 -8.40
CA LEU A 115 -23.86 -5.65 -9.39
C LEU A 115 -23.50 -6.82 -10.32
N GLU A 116 -23.48 -6.53 -11.62
CA GLU A 116 -23.12 -7.47 -12.66
C GLU A 116 -22.02 -6.87 -13.55
N GLY A 117 -21.36 -7.74 -14.34
CA GLY A 117 -20.37 -7.31 -15.32
C GLY A 117 -19.13 -6.67 -14.70
N GLU A 118 -18.70 -5.56 -15.28
CA GLU A 118 -17.45 -4.88 -14.92
C GLU A 118 -17.45 -4.36 -13.48
N ASP A 119 -18.55 -3.82 -12.99
CA ASP A 119 -18.64 -3.28 -11.63
C ASP A 119 -18.51 -4.39 -10.58
N GLY A 120 -19.15 -5.53 -10.81
CA GLY A 120 -19.01 -6.70 -9.94
C GLY A 120 -17.58 -7.26 -9.95
N ALA A 121 -16.93 -7.29 -11.13
CA ALA A 121 -15.55 -7.72 -11.27
C ALA A 121 -14.56 -6.74 -10.58
N ASN A 122 -14.79 -5.44 -10.71
CA ASN A 122 -13.97 -4.42 -10.06
C ASN A 122 -14.05 -4.51 -8.53
N LEU A 123 -15.23 -4.74 -7.98
CA LEU A 123 -15.39 -4.90 -6.54
C LEU A 123 -14.76 -6.20 -6.03
N SER A 124 -14.77 -7.27 -6.83
CA SER A 124 -14.05 -8.51 -6.51
C SER A 124 -12.53 -8.31 -6.52
N ALA A 125 -11.99 -7.58 -7.51
CA ALA A 125 -10.57 -7.24 -7.54
C ALA A 125 -10.17 -6.35 -6.36
N PHE A 126 -11.05 -5.44 -5.91
CA PHE A 126 -10.81 -4.64 -4.72
C PHE A 126 -10.80 -5.49 -3.44
N LEU A 127 -11.57 -6.58 -3.37
CA LEU A 127 -11.50 -7.53 -2.27
C LEU A 127 -10.11 -8.17 -2.18
N ASP A 128 -9.51 -8.57 -3.31
CA ASP A 128 -8.15 -9.09 -3.34
C ASP A 128 -7.13 -8.06 -2.84
N GLU A 129 -7.31 -6.79 -3.19
CA GLU A 129 -6.49 -5.69 -2.64
C GLU A 129 -6.64 -5.56 -1.11
N CYS A 130 -7.85 -5.66 -0.60
CA CYS A 130 -8.10 -5.60 0.84
C CYS A 130 -7.43 -6.77 1.57
N GLN A 131 -7.50 -7.97 1.00
CA GLN A 131 -6.85 -9.15 1.55
C GLN A 131 -5.33 -8.99 1.59
N ALA A 132 -4.72 -8.50 0.50
CA ALA A 132 -3.30 -8.18 0.46
C ALA A 132 -2.91 -7.12 1.51
N ALA A 133 -3.75 -6.10 1.71
CA ALA A 133 -3.51 -5.07 2.73
C ALA A 133 -3.56 -5.62 4.17
N ILE A 134 -4.45 -6.59 4.43
CA ILE A 134 -4.55 -7.29 5.72
C ILE A 134 -3.27 -8.09 5.98
N GLU A 135 -2.87 -8.93 5.04
CA GLU A 135 -1.71 -9.82 5.16
C GLU A 135 -0.39 -9.03 5.30
N GLN A 136 -0.18 -8.07 4.41
CA GLN A 136 1.02 -7.23 4.43
C GLN A 136 1.04 -6.32 5.66
N GLY A 137 -0.11 -5.86 6.13
CA GLY A 137 -0.22 -5.08 7.36
C GLY A 137 0.30 -5.84 8.58
N ALA A 138 -0.04 -7.12 8.70
CA ALA A 138 0.43 -7.99 9.79
C ALA A 138 1.96 -8.19 9.73
N LEU A 139 2.52 -8.40 8.54
CA LEU A 139 3.98 -8.49 8.34
C LEU A 139 4.68 -7.18 8.72
N CYS A 140 4.14 -6.04 8.30
CA CYS A 140 4.74 -4.73 8.59
C CYS A 140 4.71 -4.37 10.08
N ASP A 141 3.75 -4.86 10.87
CA ASP A 141 3.72 -4.62 12.32
C ASP A 141 4.92 -5.26 13.02
N VAL A 142 5.41 -6.41 12.55
CA VAL A 142 6.65 -7.03 13.06
C VAL A 142 7.85 -6.11 12.81
N ALA A 143 7.94 -5.50 11.63
CA ALA A 143 9.01 -4.55 11.31
C ALA A 143 8.93 -3.25 12.14
N ARG A 144 7.74 -2.81 12.52
CA ARG A 144 7.52 -1.62 13.35
C ARG A 144 8.19 -1.74 14.72
N ASP A 145 8.06 -2.88 15.35
CA ASP A 145 8.60 -3.10 16.70
C ASP A 145 10.15 -3.00 16.72
N THR A 146 10.79 -3.39 15.61
CA THR A 146 12.24 -3.24 15.46
C THR A 146 12.68 -1.84 15.02
N ALA A 147 11.82 -1.12 14.29
CA ALA A 147 12.11 0.21 13.76
C ALA A 147 11.96 1.33 14.81
N SER A 148 10.95 1.21 15.69
CA SER A 148 10.51 2.26 16.60
C SER A 148 11.58 2.86 17.53
N PRO A 149 12.50 2.07 18.16
CA PRO A 149 13.46 2.61 19.12
C PRO A 149 14.46 3.60 18.55
N ASN A 150 14.79 3.46 17.28
CA ASN A 150 15.79 4.30 16.61
C ASN A 150 15.17 5.43 15.78
N ALA A 151 13.90 5.36 15.46
CA ALA A 151 13.25 6.25 14.52
C ALA A 151 13.24 7.72 14.99
N THR A 152 12.88 7.98 16.26
CA THR A 152 12.87 9.34 16.82
C THR A 152 14.26 9.96 16.81
N ARG A 153 15.30 9.18 17.12
CA ARG A 153 16.69 9.65 17.09
C ARG A 153 17.16 9.95 15.67
N LEU A 154 16.81 9.11 14.70
CA LEU A 154 17.18 9.31 13.30
C LEU A 154 16.39 10.44 12.63
N ALA A 155 15.11 10.63 13.00
CA ALA A 155 14.30 11.73 12.51
C ALA A 155 14.83 13.12 12.93
N ALA A 156 15.60 13.19 14.02
CA ALA A 156 16.28 14.41 14.48
C ALA A 156 17.74 14.51 14.01
N HIS A 157 18.15 13.71 13.01
CA HIS A 157 19.53 13.74 12.51
C HIS A 157 19.87 15.10 11.90
N PRO A 158 21.07 15.66 12.16
CA PRO A 158 21.47 16.97 11.66
C PRO A 158 21.55 17.04 10.12
N GLU A 159 21.87 15.92 9.47
CA GLU A 159 21.79 15.81 8.01
C GLU A 159 20.34 15.54 7.59
N TRP A 160 19.72 16.54 6.99
CA TRP A 160 18.29 16.48 6.65
C TRP A 160 17.91 15.30 5.75
N HIS A 161 18.77 14.85 4.84
CA HIS A 161 18.50 13.69 3.98
C HIS A 161 18.31 12.41 4.79
N ARG A 162 19.13 12.20 5.83
CA ARG A 162 19.00 11.05 6.73
C ARG A 162 17.75 11.14 7.60
N ALA A 163 17.46 12.36 8.07
CA ALA A 163 16.23 12.62 8.81
C ALA A 163 14.99 12.34 7.94
N MET A 164 15.01 12.73 6.66
CA MET A 164 13.92 12.49 5.72
C MET A 164 13.71 11.00 5.49
N LEU A 165 14.77 10.21 5.24
CA LEU A 165 14.65 8.76 5.08
C LEU A 165 14.08 8.07 6.32
N ALA A 166 14.47 8.52 7.52
CA ALA A 166 13.91 7.99 8.75
C ALA A 166 12.42 8.32 8.89
N ASN A 167 12.00 9.53 8.51
CA ASN A 167 10.60 9.93 8.50
C ASN A 167 9.79 9.15 7.46
N ASP A 168 10.34 8.92 6.26
CA ASP A 168 9.75 8.07 5.22
C ASP A 168 9.48 6.66 5.73
N ARG A 169 10.46 6.08 6.42
CA ARG A 169 10.28 4.76 7.04
C ARG A 169 9.16 4.78 8.08
N MET A 170 9.11 5.79 8.93
CA MET A 170 8.04 5.91 9.93
C MET A 170 6.67 6.13 9.28
N ALA A 171 6.63 6.92 8.21
CA ALA A 171 5.41 7.16 7.45
C ALA A 171 4.87 5.89 6.77
N SER A 172 5.74 4.92 6.42
CA SER A 172 5.31 3.65 5.82
C SER A 172 4.44 2.78 6.73
N PHE A 173 4.54 3.00 8.06
CA PHE A 173 3.67 2.34 9.05
C PHE A 173 2.33 3.06 9.26
N VAL A 174 2.13 4.21 8.64
CA VAL A 174 0.92 5.02 8.75
C VAL A 174 0.16 4.93 7.43
N ASP A 175 -1.13 4.65 7.51
CA ASP A 175 -1.96 4.56 6.31
C ASP A 175 -2.26 5.92 5.72
N HIS A 176 -2.60 5.91 4.43
CA HIS A 176 -3.15 7.07 3.76
C HIS A 176 -4.45 7.52 4.45
N PRO A 177 -4.72 8.83 4.60
CA PRO A 177 -5.92 9.31 5.29
C PRO A 177 -7.23 8.71 4.79
N PHE A 178 -7.34 8.48 3.49
CA PHE A 178 -8.60 8.07 2.86
C PHE A 178 -8.55 6.72 2.16
N TYR A 179 -7.48 6.43 1.41
CA TYR A 179 -7.39 5.20 0.62
C TYR A 179 -7.12 3.98 1.51
N PRO A 180 -8.06 3.02 1.62
CA PRO A 180 -8.00 1.97 2.64
C PRO A 180 -6.87 0.94 2.43
N THR A 181 -6.51 0.66 1.18
CA THR A 181 -5.51 -0.35 0.81
C THR A 181 -4.17 0.25 0.38
N ALA A 182 -3.91 1.52 0.73
CA ALA A 182 -2.73 2.26 0.26
C ALA A 182 -1.38 1.62 0.62
N ARG A 183 -1.34 0.76 1.63
CA ARG A 183 -0.13 0.04 2.05
C ARG A 183 0.08 -1.28 1.30
N ALA A 184 -0.95 -1.79 0.63
CA ALA A 184 -0.83 -2.99 -0.17
C ALA A 184 0.11 -2.76 -1.36
N LYS A 185 1.10 -3.63 -1.48
CA LYS A 185 2.07 -3.65 -2.59
C LYS A 185 1.75 -4.84 -3.46
N HIS A 186 0.87 -4.62 -4.44
CA HIS A 186 0.38 -5.69 -5.30
C HIS A 186 1.53 -6.33 -6.09
N GLY A 187 1.50 -7.66 -6.13
CA GLY A 187 2.53 -8.46 -6.79
C GLY A 187 3.77 -8.72 -5.94
N PHE A 188 3.91 -8.12 -4.76
CA PHE A 188 4.95 -8.48 -3.80
C PHE A 188 4.50 -9.70 -2.98
N ALA A 189 5.32 -10.74 -2.98
CA ALA A 189 5.25 -11.79 -1.98
C ALA A 189 5.83 -11.30 -0.63
N ALA A 190 5.72 -12.11 0.42
CA ALA A 190 6.27 -11.77 1.73
C ALA A 190 7.78 -11.46 1.69
N ASP A 191 8.55 -12.27 0.95
CA ASP A 191 10.00 -12.09 0.80
C ASP A 191 10.33 -10.79 0.03
N ASP A 192 9.54 -10.44 -0.99
CA ASP A 192 9.71 -9.18 -1.72
C ASP A 192 9.42 -7.98 -0.81
N LEU A 193 8.40 -8.08 0.04
CA LEU A 193 8.07 -7.04 1.00
C LEU A 193 9.20 -6.83 2.00
N ILE A 194 9.79 -7.92 2.51
CA ILE A 194 10.94 -7.87 3.42
C ILE A 194 12.16 -7.27 2.72
N ALA A 195 12.43 -7.68 1.49
CA ALA A 195 13.61 -7.25 0.74
C ALA A 195 13.52 -5.78 0.29
N TYR A 196 12.34 -5.31 -0.12
CA TYR A 196 12.15 -4.04 -0.83
C TYR A 196 11.17 -3.08 -0.17
N GLY A 197 10.48 -3.50 0.88
CA GLY A 197 9.53 -2.64 1.59
C GLY A 197 10.21 -1.55 2.42
N PRO A 198 9.72 -0.31 2.38
CA PRO A 198 10.26 0.79 3.18
C PRO A 198 10.15 0.53 4.69
N GLU A 199 9.21 -0.30 5.12
CA GLU A 199 9.03 -0.73 6.50
C GLU A 199 10.28 -1.45 7.05
N TYR A 200 10.91 -2.26 6.22
CA TYR A 200 12.13 -3.00 6.56
C TYR A 200 13.40 -2.20 6.32
N GLN A 201 13.39 -1.33 5.31
CA GLN A 201 14.50 -0.44 4.94
C GLN A 201 15.82 -1.19 4.71
N HIS A 202 15.77 -2.40 4.17
CA HIS A 202 16.98 -3.11 3.75
C HIS A 202 17.56 -2.40 2.52
N SER A 203 18.90 -2.28 2.48
CA SER A 203 19.55 -1.83 1.26
C SER A 203 19.63 -2.97 0.25
N PHE A 204 19.60 -2.62 -1.02
CA PHE A 204 19.78 -3.53 -2.13
C PHE A 204 20.49 -2.83 -3.28
N ARG A 205 21.04 -3.61 -4.22
CA ARG A 205 21.69 -3.06 -5.41
C ARG A 205 20.75 -3.07 -6.59
N LEU A 206 20.83 -1.99 -7.39
CA LEU A 206 20.08 -1.90 -8.63
C LEU A 206 20.65 -2.85 -9.69
N VAL A 207 19.76 -3.45 -10.44
CA VAL A 207 20.03 -4.16 -11.68
C VAL A 207 20.20 -3.13 -12.79
N TRP A 208 20.95 -3.45 -13.83
CA TRP A 208 21.19 -2.55 -14.95
C TRP A 208 20.81 -3.21 -16.27
N LEU A 209 20.20 -2.42 -17.14
CA LEU A 209 19.75 -2.85 -18.46
C LEU A 209 20.35 -1.93 -19.53
N ALA A 210 21.09 -2.48 -20.45
CA ALA A 210 21.55 -1.76 -21.64
C ALA A 210 20.45 -1.77 -22.69
N LEU A 211 19.98 -0.60 -23.08
CA LEU A 211 18.97 -0.41 -24.13
C LEU A 211 19.53 0.38 -25.31
N PRO A 212 19.09 0.10 -26.55
CA PRO A 212 19.50 0.86 -27.74
C PRO A 212 19.21 2.35 -27.57
N LYS A 213 20.17 3.20 -27.84
CA LYS A 213 20.05 4.66 -27.73
C LYS A 213 18.98 5.24 -28.67
N GLU A 214 18.79 4.62 -29.83
CA GLU A 214 17.83 5.09 -30.84
C GLU A 214 16.35 5.10 -30.35
N GLY A 215 16.03 4.30 -29.32
CA GLY A 215 14.70 4.26 -28.71
C GLY A 215 14.57 5.12 -27.45
N LEU A 216 15.63 5.83 -27.03
CA LEU A 216 15.65 6.57 -25.79
C LEU A 216 15.64 8.08 -26.00
N SER A 217 14.86 8.78 -25.18
CA SER A 217 14.95 10.23 -25.00
C SER A 217 15.55 10.51 -23.63
N VAL A 218 16.73 11.13 -23.60
CA VAL A 218 17.42 11.47 -22.35
C VAL A 218 17.42 12.98 -22.18
N GLN A 219 16.99 13.45 -21.01
CA GLN A 219 17.02 14.86 -20.63
C GLN A 219 17.88 15.06 -19.39
N GLY A 220 18.74 16.07 -19.42
CA GLY A 220 19.66 16.37 -18.33
C GLY A 220 20.95 15.55 -18.35
N ALA A 221 21.78 15.76 -17.34
CA ALA A 221 23.05 15.04 -17.17
C ALA A 221 22.86 13.73 -16.42
N VAL A 222 23.60 12.71 -16.82
CA VAL A 222 23.68 11.45 -16.07
C VAL A 222 24.47 11.70 -14.78
N PRO A 223 23.98 11.23 -13.61
CA PRO A 223 24.70 11.39 -12.34
C PRO A 223 26.09 10.75 -12.37
N GLY A 224 27.07 11.34 -11.68
CA GLY A 224 28.43 10.83 -11.62
C GLY A 224 28.59 9.44 -10.98
N LEU A 225 27.57 8.99 -10.23
CA LEU A 225 27.52 7.64 -9.63
C LEU A 225 27.02 6.57 -10.60
N TRP A 226 26.66 6.92 -11.83
CA TRP A 226 26.20 5.96 -12.83
C TRP A 226 27.35 5.04 -13.25
N PRO A 227 27.15 3.71 -13.33
CA PRO A 227 28.22 2.79 -13.69
C PRO A 227 28.59 2.93 -15.17
N SER A 228 29.84 2.57 -15.47
CA SER A 228 30.24 2.23 -16.83
C SER A 228 29.75 0.83 -17.21
N PHE A 229 29.77 0.51 -18.51
CA PHE A 229 29.46 -0.86 -18.98
C PHE A 229 30.38 -1.91 -18.36
N ALA A 230 31.67 -1.60 -18.19
CA ALA A 230 32.64 -2.48 -17.55
C ALA A 230 32.31 -2.76 -16.06
N ASP A 231 31.82 -1.74 -15.30
CA ASP A 231 31.50 -1.91 -13.89
C ASP A 231 30.37 -2.94 -13.70
N VAL A 232 29.40 -2.94 -14.59
CA VAL A 232 28.25 -3.87 -14.56
C VAL A 232 28.53 -5.17 -15.34
N GLY A 233 29.72 -5.33 -15.91
CA GLY A 233 30.18 -6.57 -16.56
C GLY A 233 29.67 -6.74 -17.99
N LEU A 234 29.29 -5.68 -18.63
CA LEU A 234 28.98 -5.64 -20.06
C LEU A 234 30.18 -5.21 -20.89
N ASP A 235 30.16 -5.54 -22.20
CA ASP A 235 31.19 -5.09 -23.14
C ASP A 235 31.19 -3.56 -23.24
N PRO A 236 32.31 -2.87 -22.98
CA PRO A 236 32.41 -1.42 -23.12
C PRO A 236 32.07 -0.91 -24.52
N ALA A 237 32.26 -1.73 -25.57
CA ALA A 237 31.90 -1.36 -26.94
C ALA A 237 30.42 -1.06 -27.11
N LEU A 238 29.56 -1.61 -26.27
CA LEU A 238 28.12 -1.33 -26.27
C LEU A 238 27.80 0.14 -25.96
N GLU A 239 28.69 0.88 -25.30
CA GLU A 239 28.50 2.28 -24.96
C GLU A 239 28.24 3.15 -26.21
N HIS A 240 28.75 2.76 -27.38
CA HIS A 240 28.50 3.51 -28.61
C HIS A 240 27.04 3.45 -29.05
N SER A 241 26.36 2.34 -28.84
CA SER A 241 25.02 2.06 -29.36
C SER A 241 23.93 1.97 -28.27
N HIS A 242 24.32 1.76 -27.01
CA HIS A 242 23.40 1.53 -25.90
C HIS A 242 23.61 2.54 -24.76
N ALA A 243 22.58 2.69 -23.93
CA ALA A 243 22.65 3.40 -22.66
C ALA A 243 22.24 2.46 -21.52
N LEU A 244 22.90 2.62 -20.37
CA LEU A 244 22.56 1.89 -19.16
C LEU A 244 21.42 2.56 -18.41
N LEU A 245 20.39 1.77 -18.07
CA LEU A 245 19.26 2.19 -17.25
C LEU A 245 19.16 1.35 -15.99
N PRO A 246 18.90 1.98 -14.84
CA PRO A 246 18.68 1.25 -13.59
C PRO A 246 17.32 0.58 -13.59
N VAL A 247 17.28 -0.63 -13.07
CA VAL A 247 16.08 -1.44 -12.95
C VAL A 247 15.94 -1.93 -11.51
N HIS A 248 14.73 -1.92 -10.98
CA HIS A 248 14.45 -2.49 -9.66
C HIS A 248 14.67 -4.01 -9.70
N PRO A 249 15.37 -4.63 -8.71
CA PRO A 249 15.62 -6.09 -8.71
C PRO A 249 14.37 -6.94 -8.83
N PHE A 250 13.26 -6.48 -8.30
CA PHE A 250 11.94 -7.10 -8.44
C PHE A 250 11.52 -7.34 -9.89
N MET A 251 12.03 -6.57 -10.83
CA MET A 251 11.71 -6.68 -12.26
C MET A 251 12.55 -7.73 -12.99
N ARG A 252 13.56 -8.34 -12.33
CA ARG A 252 14.45 -9.33 -12.95
C ARG A 252 13.67 -10.59 -13.38
N GLY A 253 14.12 -11.23 -14.47
CA GLY A 253 13.55 -12.47 -15.00
C GLY A 253 12.28 -12.25 -15.81
N GLU A 254 11.32 -13.15 -15.70
CA GLU A 254 10.11 -13.20 -16.54
C GLU A 254 9.36 -11.86 -16.68
N ARG A 255 9.38 -11.01 -15.64
CA ARG A 255 8.73 -9.69 -15.70
C ARG A 255 9.39 -8.79 -16.72
N MET A 256 10.72 -8.74 -16.71
CA MET A 256 11.49 -7.95 -17.67
C MET A 256 11.45 -8.58 -19.05
N ASP A 257 11.59 -9.90 -19.15
CA ASP A 257 11.58 -10.62 -20.42
C ASP A 257 10.27 -10.37 -21.18
N ARG A 258 9.16 -10.36 -20.48
CA ARG A 258 7.85 -10.02 -21.06
C ARG A 258 7.80 -8.60 -21.60
N ILE A 259 8.28 -7.62 -20.83
CA ILE A 259 8.31 -6.20 -21.25
C ILE A 259 9.18 -6.02 -22.50
N LEU A 260 10.35 -6.66 -22.52
CA LEU A 260 11.25 -6.59 -23.67
C LEU A 260 10.66 -7.25 -24.92
N ALA A 261 9.95 -8.36 -24.74
CA ALA A 261 9.23 -9.04 -25.81
C ALA A 261 8.08 -8.20 -26.37
N GLU A 262 7.25 -7.62 -25.49
CA GLU A 262 6.16 -6.72 -25.88
C GLU A 262 6.69 -5.46 -26.60
N ALA A 263 7.86 -4.96 -26.21
CA ALA A 263 8.53 -3.84 -26.86
C ALA A 263 9.26 -4.24 -28.17
N GLY A 264 9.38 -5.52 -28.48
CA GLY A 264 10.08 -6.03 -29.68
C GLY A 264 11.59 -5.77 -29.67
N ILE A 265 12.22 -5.72 -28.49
CA ILE A 265 13.67 -5.39 -28.35
C ILE A 265 14.45 -6.46 -27.58
N THR A 266 13.90 -7.65 -27.39
CA THR A 266 14.56 -8.75 -26.65
C THR A 266 15.97 -9.03 -27.12
N ASP A 267 16.20 -9.07 -28.44
CA ASP A 267 17.50 -9.37 -29.03
C ASP A 267 18.51 -8.21 -29.01
N ARG A 268 18.05 -7.03 -28.61
CA ARG A 268 18.82 -5.78 -28.59
C ARG A 268 18.93 -5.16 -27.21
N ALA A 269 18.41 -5.80 -26.19
CA ALA A 269 18.50 -5.36 -24.81
C ALA A 269 19.39 -6.35 -24.02
N TYR A 270 20.28 -5.86 -23.20
CA TYR A 270 21.23 -6.70 -22.47
C TYR A 270 21.12 -6.44 -20.96
N MET A 271 20.67 -7.46 -20.23
CA MET A 271 20.68 -7.43 -18.76
C MET A 271 22.13 -7.56 -18.28
N ALA A 272 22.57 -6.62 -17.46
CA ALA A 272 23.90 -6.63 -16.89
C ALA A 272 24.07 -7.79 -15.90
N PRO A 273 25.22 -8.51 -15.95
CA PRO A 273 25.48 -9.63 -15.06
C PRO A 273 25.83 -9.22 -13.63
N ARG A 274 26.20 -7.96 -13.40
CA ARG A 274 26.54 -7.44 -12.06
C ARG A 274 25.60 -6.31 -11.67
N ASP A 275 25.12 -6.38 -10.43
CA ASP A 275 24.33 -5.32 -9.82
C ASP A 275 25.26 -4.19 -9.36
N TYR A 276 24.79 -2.97 -9.45
CA TYR A 276 25.58 -1.79 -9.10
C TYR A 276 24.70 -0.74 -8.44
N LEU A 277 25.29 0.13 -7.65
CA LEU A 277 24.66 1.22 -6.90
C LEU A 277 23.74 0.71 -5.78
N GLU A 278 24.17 0.85 -4.55
CA GLU A 278 23.41 0.45 -3.38
C GLU A 278 22.40 1.53 -3.00
N VAL A 279 21.15 1.11 -2.79
CA VAL A 279 20.02 2.00 -2.53
C VAL A 279 19.17 1.49 -1.37
N VAL A 280 18.37 2.38 -0.80
CA VAL A 280 17.34 2.05 0.18
C VAL A 280 15.97 2.50 -0.33
N PRO A 281 14.88 1.75 -0.03
CA PRO A 281 13.54 2.13 -0.44
C PRO A 281 13.08 3.39 0.32
N THR A 282 12.31 4.23 -0.37
CA THR A 282 11.55 5.32 0.24
C THR A 282 10.09 4.90 0.45
N LEU A 283 9.27 5.78 1.02
CA LEU A 283 7.82 5.55 1.19
C LEU A 283 7.14 5.12 -0.13
N SER A 284 7.58 5.66 -1.25
CA SER A 284 7.19 5.18 -2.57
C SER A 284 8.14 4.06 -3.01
N VAL A 285 7.69 2.83 -3.04
CA VAL A 285 8.49 1.65 -3.44
C VAL A 285 9.24 1.86 -4.76
N ARG A 286 8.72 2.69 -5.66
CA ARG A 286 9.35 3.02 -6.95
C ARG A 286 10.47 4.05 -6.87
N ALA A 287 10.51 4.84 -5.81
CA ALA A 287 11.60 5.76 -5.58
C ALA A 287 12.52 5.18 -4.53
N VAL A 288 13.81 5.19 -4.83
CA VAL A 288 14.86 4.72 -3.93
C VAL A 288 15.87 5.83 -3.70
N ALA A 289 16.45 5.89 -2.52
CA ALA A 289 17.52 6.83 -2.21
C ALA A 289 18.87 6.13 -2.33
N VAL A 290 19.85 6.78 -2.93
CA VAL A 290 21.22 6.26 -3.05
C VAL A 290 21.88 6.28 -1.67
N LEU A 291 22.47 5.15 -1.25
CA LEU A 291 22.99 5.01 0.11
C LEU A 291 24.19 5.94 0.35
N GLU A 292 25.08 6.08 -0.64
CA GLU A 292 26.26 6.94 -0.57
C GLU A 292 25.92 8.42 -0.69
N GLU A 293 24.83 8.76 -1.40
CA GLU A 293 24.34 10.11 -1.60
C GLU A 293 22.82 10.19 -1.32
N PRO A 294 22.40 10.20 -0.05
CA PRO A 294 20.97 10.10 0.34
C PRO A 294 20.09 11.25 -0.18
N GLY A 295 20.66 12.32 -0.69
CA GLY A 295 19.96 13.39 -1.39
C GLY A 295 19.60 13.06 -2.83
N LEU A 296 20.23 12.03 -3.42
CA LEU A 296 19.93 11.56 -4.77
C LEU A 296 18.88 10.44 -4.71
N HIS A 297 17.74 10.69 -5.33
CA HIS A 297 16.67 9.71 -5.46
C HIS A 297 16.51 9.27 -6.91
N ILE A 298 16.35 7.97 -7.11
CA ILE A 298 16.10 7.38 -8.42
C ILE A 298 14.68 6.82 -8.44
N LYS A 299 13.86 7.28 -9.40
CA LYS A 299 12.51 6.75 -9.60
C LYS A 299 12.55 5.68 -10.69
N LEU A 300 12.22 4.46 -10.30
CA LEU A 300 12.29 3.28 -11.15
C LEU A 300 10.91 2.91 -11.70
N PRO A 301 10.81 2.39 -12.92
CA PRO A 301 9.60 1.75 -13.39
C PRO A 301 9.36 0.45 -12.63
N LEU A 302 8.12 0.25 -12.14
CA LEU A 302 7.62 -1.01 -11.64
C LEU A 302 6.36 -1.40 -12.43
N ALA A 303 6.07 -2.68 -12.52
CA ALA A 303 4.84 -3.14 -13.13
C ALA A 303 3.62 -2.49 -12.45
N ILE A 304 2.63 -2.09 -13.24
CA ILE A 304 1.40 -1.43 -12.75
C ILE A 304 0.71 -2.26 -11.66
N SER A 305 0.80 -3.59 -11.75
CA SER A 305 0.25 -4.52 -10.75
C SER A 305 0.75 -4.27 -9.32
N THR A 306 1.94 -3.66 -9.15
CA THR A 306 2.48 -3.34 -7.82
C THR A 306 1.83 -2.11 -7.18
N LEU A 307 1.01 -1.38 -7.94
CA LEU A 307 0.38 -0.12 -7.50
C LEU A 307 -1.13 -0.25 -7.34
N GLY A 308 -1.68 -1.45 -7.57
CA GLY A 308 -3.12 -1.66 -7.70
C GLY A 308 -3.65 -1.23 -9.08
N ARG A 309 -4.44 -2.07 -9.72
CA ARG A 309 -4.98 -1.82 -11.06
C ARG A 309 -5.87 -0.58 -11.13
N LEU A 310 -6.56 -0.27 -10.03
CA LEU A 310 -7.49 0.85 -9.92
C LEU A 310 -6.87 2.04 -9.15
N ASN A 311 -5.59 1.99 -8.82
CA ASN A 311 -4.94 3.04 -8.08
C ASN A 311 -4.63 4.23 -8.98
N LEU A 312 -5.49 5.23 -8.99
CA LEU A 312 -5.38 6.47 -9.76
C LEU A 312 -4.09 7.26 -9.49
N ARG A 313 -3.30 6.91 -8.47
CA ARG A 313 -1.98 7.51 -8.21
C ARG A 313 -0.90 7.04 -9.19
N ALA A 314 -1.21 6.10 -10.06
CA ALA A 314 -0.28 5.63 -11.09
C ALA A 314 -0.26 6.53 -12.34
N ILE A 315 -1.15 7.54 -12.40
CA ILE A 315 -1.25 8.52 -13.48
C ILE A 315 -0.48 9.79 -13.13
#